data_e3d0399510a0522de24aef8a0e44211d
#
_entry.id   e3d0399510a0522de24aef8a0e44211d
#
_cell.length_a   1.000
_cell.length_b   1.000
_cell.length_c   1.000
_cell.angle_alpha   90.00
_cell.angle_beta   90.00
_cell.angle_gamma   90.00
#
_symmetry.space_group_name_H-M   'P 1'
#
loop_
_entity.id
_entity.type
_entity.pdbx_description
1 polymer ?
#
loop_
_entity_poly.entity_id
_entity_poly.type
_entity_poly.pdbx_seq_one_letter_code
_entity_poly.pdbx_strand_id
1 'polypeptide(L)'
;MSSKQIPFEQTLHRAQHYKADMTRFLRDMIAIPSESADEEKVVLRIKQEMEKVGFDKVEIDPMGNIIGTIGNGPHLIAMDAHIDTVGVGNIKNWSFDPYQGMEDDEIIGGRGGSDQEGGMASMVYAGKIIKDLGLTDAYTLLVTGTVQEEDC
;
A
#
# COMPACT_ATOMS: atom_id res chain seq x y z
N MET A 1 27.23 -17.17 3.25
CA MET A 1 26.56 -16.25 4.20
C MET A 1 25.34 -16.97 4.74
N SER A 2 25.24 -17.13 6.07
CA SER A 2 24.10 -17.83 6.67
C SER A 2 22.85 -16.96 6.50
N SER A 3 21.85 -17.43 5.77
CA SER A 3 20.55 -16.75 5.71
C SER A 3 19.98 -16.71 7.12
N LYS A 4 19.71 -15.49 7.61
CA LYS A 4 19.09 -15.27 8.92
C LYS A 4 17.67 -15.83 8.82
N GLN A 5 17.46 -17.04 9.34
CA GLN A 5 16.13 -17.63 9.35
C GLN A 5 15.32 -16.92 10.42
N ILE A 6 14.38 -16.06 9.99
CA ILE A 6 13.48 -15.36 10.91
C ILE A 6 12.27 -16.27 11.15
N PRO A 7 11.93 -16.57 12.41
CA PRO A 7 10.74 -17.33 12.70
C PRO A 7 9.49 -16.59 12.17
N PHE A 8 8.59 -17.32 11.51
CA PHE A 8 7.31 -16.80 11.02
C PHE A 8 6.53 -16.03 12.09
N GLU A 9 6.62 -16.46 13.33
CA GLU A 9 6.01 -15.83 14.50
C GLU A 9 6.44 -14.37 14.70
N GLN A 10 7.71 -14.03 14.40
CA GLN A 10 8.17 -12.64 14.49
C GLN A 10 7.54 -11.76 13.41
N THR A 11 7.39 -12.28 12.21
CA THR A 11 6.71 -11.57 11.11
C THR A 11 5.23 -11.34 11.46
N LEU A 12 4.55 -12.37 11.95
CA LEU A 12 3.15 -12.29 12.38
C LEU A 12 2.97 -11.27 13.51
N HIS A 13 3.84 -11.30 14.51
CA HIS A 13 3.81 -10.34 15.62
C HIS A 13 3.98 -8.89 15.14
N ARG A 14 4.88 -8.66 14.18
CA ARG A 14 5.06 -7.34 13.57
C ARG A 14 3.82 -6.91 12.76
N ALA A 15 3.23 -7.80 11.98
CA ALA A 15 2.00 -7.52 11.26
C ALA A 15 0.85 -7.13 12.19
N GLN A 16 0.68 -7.85 13.30
CA GLN A 16 -0.30 -7.53 14.32
C GLN A 16 -0.01 -6.17 14.99
N HIS A 17 1.25 -5.85 15.25
CA HIS A 17 1.66 -4.56 15.81
C HIS A 17 1.27 -3.39 14.91
N TYR A 18 1.40 -3.55 13.59
CA TYR A 18 1.07 -2.50 12.62
C TYR A 18 -0.40 -2.53 12.14
N LYS A 19 -1.24 -3.44 12.63
CA LYS A 19 -2.64 -3.57 12.18
C LYS A 19 -3.37 -2.22 12.17
N ALA A 20 -3.32 -1.48 13.28
CA ALA A 20 -4.04 -0.22 13.41
C ALA A 20 -3.52 0.88 12.45
N ASP A 21 -2.20 0.95 12.24
CA ASP A 21 -1.62 1.92 11.31
C ASP A 21 -1.94 1.56 9.85
N MET A 22 -1.86 0.28 9.50
CA MET A 22 -2.21 -0.22 8.17
C MET A 22 -3.69 -0.01 7.86
N THR A 23 -4.58 -0.31 8.82
CA THR A 23 -6.02 -0.04 8.70
C THR A 23 -6.28 1.45 8.46
N ARG A 24 -5.65 2.33 9.25
CA ARG A 24 -5.81 3.79 9.06
C ARG A 24 -5.32 4.22 7.69
N PHE A 25 -4.18 3.74 7.24
CA PHE A 25 -3.63 4.07 5.92
C PHE A 25 -4.58 3.64 4.79
N LEU A 26 -5.12 2.41 4.84
CA LEU A 26 -6.13 1.96 3.88
C LEU A 26 -7.39 2.85 3.91
N ARG A 27 -7.88 3.20 5.11
CA ARG A 27 -9.03 4.08 5.27
C ARG A 27 -8.79 5.49 4.70
N ASP A 28 -7.58 6.00 4.86
CA ASP A 28 -7.20 7.30 4.31
C ASP A 28 -7.17 7.29 2.77
N MET A 29 -6.75 6.17 2.15
CA MET A 29 -6.80 6.01 0.69
C MET A 29 -8.24 5.90 0.19
N ILE A 30 -9.07 5.04 0.77
CA ILE A 30 -10.50 4.90 0.46
C ILE A 30 -11.24 6.26 0.50
N ALA A 31 -10.85 7.14 1.43
CA ALA A 31 -11.46 8.46 1.57
C ALA A 31 -11.07 9.46 0.47
N ILE A 32 -10.14 9.11 -0.39
CA ILE A 32 -9.66 9.96 -1.49
C ILE A 32 -10.20 9.39 -2.80
N PRO A 33 -11.19 10.03 -3.46
CA PRO A 33 -11.57 9.64 -4.81
C PRO A 33 -10.34 9.67 -5.73
N SER A 34 -10.11 8.58 -6.45
CA SER A 34 -8.92 8.37 -7.29
C SER A 34 -9.28 7.66 -8.59
N GLU A 35 -10.29 8.18 -9.30
CA GLU A 35 -10.61 7.65 -10.63
C GLU A 35 -9.41 7.84 -11.57
N SER A 36 -9.30 6.97 -12.59
CA SER A 36 -8.18 7.01 -13.55
C SER A 36 -7.98 8.42 -14.10
N ALA A 37 -6.74 8.89 -14.13
CA ALA A 37 -6.28 10.25 -14.44
C ALA A 37 -6.57 11.34 -13.36
N ASP A 38 -7.06 10.99 -12.17
CA ASP A 38 -7.22 11.90 -11.00
C ASP A 38 -6.61 11.31 -9.71
N GLU A 39 -5.46 10.61 -9.83
CA GLU A 39 -4.84 9.88 -8.72
C GLU A 39 -3.84 10.70 -7.89
N GLU A 40 -3.54 11.95 -8.26
CA GLU A 40 -2.50 12.75 -7.61
C GLU A 40 -2.61 12.76 -6.07
N LYS A 41 -3.82 12.88 -5.54
CA LYS A 41 -4.03 12.99 -4.09
C LYS A 41 -3.72 11.68 -3.37
N VAL A 42 -4.15 10.54 -3.91
CA VAL A 42 -3.86 9.22 -3.33
C VAL A 42 -2.38 8.87 -3.48
N VAL A 43 -1.73 9.23 -4.59
CA VAL A 43 -0.27 9.12 -4.79
C VAL A 43 0.48 9.87 -3.69
N LEU A 44 0.10 11.12 -3.42
CA LEU A 44 0.72 11.93 -2.37
C LEU A 44 0.47 11.35 -0.97
N ARG A 45 -0.70 10.76 -0.71
CA ARG A 45 -0.99 10.08 0.57
C ARG A 45 -0.10 8.84 0.74
N ILE A 46 0.08 8.04 -0.33
CA ILE A 46 0.96 6.86 -0.32
C ILE A 46 2.40 7.28 -0.10
N LYS A 47 2.87 8.34 -0.79
CA LYS A 47 4.20 8.90 -0.58
C LYS A 47 4.45 9.24 0.88
N GLN A 48 3.52 9.95 1.51
CA GLN A 48 3.62 10.32 2.92
C GLN A 48 3.75 9.10 3.83
N GLU A 49 2.98 8.03 3.56
CA GLU A 49 3.06 6.81 4.37
C GLU A 49 4.39 6.08 4.16
N MET A 50 4.86 5.93 2.91
CA MET A 50 6.15 5.30 2.62
C MET A 50 7.30 6.05 3.31
N GLU A 51 7.30 7.38 3.26
CA GLU A 51 8.29 8.22 3.95
C GLU A 51 8.20 8.05 5.48
N LYS A 52 7.00 8.07 6.05
CA LYS A 52 6.73 7.89 7.49
C LYS A 52 7.22 6.53 8.00
N VAL A 53 6.97 5.45 7.26
CA VAL A 53 7.39 4.09 7.66
C VAL A 53 8.87 3.82 7.34
N GLY A 54 9.54 4.75 6.64
CA GLY A 54 10.97 4.79 6.48
C GLY A 54 11.50 4.04 5.25
N PHE A 55 10.81 4.09 4.12
CA PHE A 55 11.40 3.67 2.85
C PHE A 55 12.70 4.43 2.58
N ASP A 56 13.69 3.79 1.97
CA ASP A 56 15.01 4.39 1.74
C ASP A 56 14.96 5.43 0.62
N LYS A 57 14.07 5.25 -0.33
CA LYS A 57 13.80 6.19 -1.43
C LYS A 57 12.33 6.12 -1.80
N VAL A 58 11.72 7.29 -2.08
CA VAL A 58 10.35 7.39 -2.57
C VAL A 58 10.30 8.40 -3.70
N GLU A 59 9.84 7.98 -4.88
CA GLU A 59 9.82 8.80 -6.08
C GLU A 59 8.43 8.71 -6.74
N ILE A 60 8.08 9.77 -7.45
CA ILE A 60 6.95 9.78 -8.37
C ILE A 60 7.54 9.95 -9.77
N ASP A 61 7.23 9.04 -10.67
CA ASP A 61 7.71 9.10 -12.04
C ASP A 61 6.92 10.12 -12.89
N PRO A 62 7.36 10.43 -14.12
CA PRO A 62 6.65 11.40 -14.96
C PRO A 62 5.22 10.99 -15.39
N MET A 63 4.84 9.72 -15.23
CA MET A 63 3.47 9.25 -15.49
C MET A 63 2.56 9.38 -14.25
N GLY A 64 3.15 9.59 -13.07
CA GLY A 64 2.42 9.67 -11.81
C GLY A 64 2.53 8.43 -10.92
N ASN A 65 3.19 7.35 -11.38
CA ASN A 65 3.39 6.16 -10.56
C ASN A 65 4.26 6.48 -9.35
N ILE A 66 3.89 5.97 -8.19
CA ILE A 66 4.70 6.05 -6.97
C ILE A 66 5.61 4.83 -6.86
N ILE A 67 6.89 5.04 -6.55
CA ILE A 67 7.90 3.99 -6.44
C ILE A 67 8.63 4.15 -5.11
N GLY A 68 8.42 3.21 -4.21
CA GLY A 68 9.15 3.10 -2.94
C GLY A 68 10.23 2.03 -3.00
N THR A 69 11.42 2.32 -2.48
CA THR A 69 12.55 1.39 -2.48
C THR A 69 13.02 1.13 -1.06
N ILE A 70 13.31 -0.13 -0.73
CA ILE A 70 13.93 -0.57 0.51
C ILE A 70 15.11 -1.49 0.20
N GLY A 71 16.26 -1.22 0.84
CA GLY A 71 17.49 -1.99 0.66
C GLY A 71 18.27 -1.64 -0.62
N ASN A 72 19.41 -2.31 -0.80
CA ASN A 72 20.28 -2.12 -1.95
C ASN A 72 21.00 -3.44 -2.33
N GLY A 73 20.42 -4.56 -1.99
CA GLY A 73 20.95 -5.88 -2.33
C GLY A 73 20.84 -6.21 -3.83
N PRO A 74 21.57 -7.23 -4.29
CA PRO A 74 21.66 -7.56 -5.72
C PRO A 74 20.40 -8.22 -6.29
N HIS A 75 19.50 -8.73 -5.45
CA HIS A 75 18.26 -9.37 -5.90
C HIS A 75 17.11 -8.40 -5.83
N LEU A 76 16.49 -8.12 -6.97
CA LEU A 76 15.34 -7.22 -7.06
C LEU A 76 14.04 -7.99 -6.90
N ILE A 77 13.19 -7.53 -5.97
CA ILE A 77 11.83 -8.00 -5.80
C ILE A 77 10.92 -6.79 -6.01
N ALA A 78 9.99 -6.86 -6.96
CA ALA A 78 8.99 -5.84 -7.19
C ALA A 78 7.60 -6.35 -6.79
N MET A 79 6.86 -5.52 -6.09
CA MET A 79 5.44 -5.69 -5.79
C MET A 79 4.70 -4.48 -6.32
N ASP A 80 3.58 -4.72 -6.99
CA ASP A 80 2.78 -3.69 -7.62
C ASP A 80 1.33 -3.75 -7.19
N ALA A 81 0.68 -2.59 -7.07
CA ALA A 81 -0.76 -2.45 -6.97
C ALA A 81 -1.16 -1.18 -7.71
N HIS A 82 -2.22 -1.25 -8.51
CA HIS A 82 -2.81 -0.03 -9.03
C HIS A 82 -3.51 0.75 -7.92
N ILE A 83 -3.59 2.05 -8.09
CA ILE A 83 -4.10 2.97 -7.08
C ILE A 83 -5.26 3.83 -7.57
N ASP A 84 -5.58 3.73 -8.84
CA ASP A 84 -6.83 4.23 -9.35
C ASP A 84 -7.99 3.27 -9.03
N THR A 85 -9.18 3.80 -9.06
CA THR A 85 -10.41 3.06 -8.79
C THR A 85 -11.47 3.42 -9.83
N VAL A 86 -12.34 2.48 -10.15
CA VAL A 86 -13.54 2.82 -10.91
C VAL A 86 -14.48 3.70 -10.07
N GLY A 87 -15.28 4.52 -10.72
CA GLY A 87 -16.26 5.36 -10.06
C GLY A 87 -17.27 4.56 -9.24
N VAL A 88 -17.91 5.20 -8.26
CA VAL A 88 -18.87 4.54 -7.34
C VAL A 88 -20.19 4.15 -8.01
N GLY A 89 -20.43 4.60 -9.24
CA GLY A 89 -21.66 4.31 -9.95
C GLY A 89 -22.90 4.89 -9.27
N ASN A 90 -23.98 4.11 -9.19
CA ASN A 90 -25.19 4.57 -8.52
C ASN A 90 -25.04 4.45 -7.00
N ILE A 91 -24.90 5.58 -6.32
CA ILE A 91 -24.74 5.67 -4.86
C ILE A 91 -25.87 4.97 -4.07
N LYS A 92 -27.06 4.83 -4.65
CA LYS A 92 -28.19 4.14 -4.01
C LYS A 92 -28.00 2.62 -3.89
N ASN A 93 -27.02 2.07 -4.60
CA ASN A 93 -26.68 0.64 -4.52
C ASN A 93 -25.73 0.33 -3.35
N TRP A 94 -25.20 1.36 -2.70
CA TRP A 94 -24.35 1.22 -1.54
C TRP A 94 -25.15 1.27 -0.25
N SER A 95 -24.84 0.40 0.70
CA SER A 95 -25.43 0.40 2.04
C SER A 95 -24.77 1.39 3.01
N PHE A 96 -23.65 1.98 2.60
CA PHE A 96 -22.86 3.00 3.31
C PHE A 96 -22.22 3.94 2.27
N ASP A 97 -21.67 5.07 2.71
CA ASP A 97 -20.91 5.96 1.84
C ASP A 97 -19.62 5.29 1.38
N PRO A 98 -19.40 5.07 0.06
CA PRO A 98 -18.25 4.31 -0.44
C PRO A 98 -16.88 4.96 -0.18
N TYR A 99 -16.81 6.27 0.01
CA TYR A 99 -15.58 6.99 0.33
C TYR A 99 -15.40 7.21 1.84
N GLN A 100 -16.49 7.39 2.59
CA GLN A 100 -16.40 7.33 4.05
C GLN A 100 -16.05 5.92 4.51
N GLY A 101 -16.48 4.91 3.75
CA GLY A 101 -16.24 3.52 4.02
C GLY A 101 -16.90 3.01 5.30
N MET A 102 -16.68 1.76 5.60
CA MET A 102 -17.06 1.13 6.86
C MET A 102 -15.90 0.33 7.44
N GLU A 103 -15.90 0.14 8.74
CA GLU A 103 -14.90 -0.67 9.45
C GLU A 103 -15.58 -1.38 10.62
N ASP A 104 -15.28 -2.67 10.76
CA ASP A 104 -15.55 -3.45 11.96
C ASP A 104 -14.33 -4.31 12.32
N ASP A 105 -14.46 -5.27 13.23
CA ASP A 105 -13.35 -6.11 13.68
C ASP A 105 -12.76 -7.02 12.58
N GLU A 106 -13.52 -7.29 11.52
CA GLU A 106 -13.19 -8.26 10.46
C GLU A 106 -13.03 -7.62 9.08
N ILE A 107 -13.74 -6.53 8.79
CA ILE A 107 -13.90 -5.99 7.45
C ILE A 107 -13.60 -4.49 7.41
N ILE A 108 -12.89 -4.07 6.36
CA ILE A 108 -12.79 -2.68 5.92
C ILE A 108 -13.47 -2.63 4.55
N GLY A 109 -14.52 -1.85 4.43
CA GLY A 109 -15.30 -1.69 3.19
C GLY A 109 -15.23 -0.26 2.67
N GLY A 110 -15.13 -0.14 1.35
CA GLY A 110 -15.12 1.14 0.65
C GLY A 110 -14.69 0.98 -0.80
N ARG A 111 -14.82 2.04 -1.61
CA ARG A 111 -14.31 2.05 -2.98
C ARG A 111 -12.78 1.88 -2.94
N GLY A 112 -12.23 0.99 -3.77
CA GLY A 112 -10.79 0.68 -3.81
C GLY A 112 -10.31 -0.24 -2.69
N GLY A 113 -11.10 -0.50 -1.63
CA GLY A 113 -10.65 -1.25 -0.46
C GLY A 113 -10.15 -2.67 -0.75
N SER A 114 -10.70 -3.35 -1.77
CA SER A 114 -10.24 -4.65 -2.24
C SER A 114 -9.42 -4.53 -3.52
N ASP A 115 -9.78 -3.62 -4.39
CA ASP A 115 -9.22 -3.43 -5.72
C ASP A 115 -8.79 -1.98 -5.94
N GLN A 116 -7.47 -1.57 -5.72
CA GLN A 116 -6.47 -2.49 -5.13
C GLN A 116 -5.71 -1.83 -3.96
N GLU A 117 -6.29 -0.81 -3.29
CA GLU A 117 -5.67 -0.05 -2.20
C GLU A 117 -5.32 -0.94 -0.98
N GLY A 118 -6.10 -2.01 -0.74
CA GLY A 118 -5.78 -3.00 0.29
C GLY A 118 -4.46 -3.73 0.02
N GLY A 119 -4.17 -4.01 -1.25
CA GLY A 119 -2.88 -4.51 -1.72
C GLY A 119 -1.76 -3.52 -1.43
N MET A 120 -1.95 -2.25 -1.79
CA MET A 120 -0.99 -1.17 -1.53
C MET A 120 -0.68 -1.04 -0.03
N ALA A 121 -1.70 -1.00 0.82
CA ALA A 121 -1.51 -0.90 2.27
C ALA A 121 -0.69 -2.09 2.82
N SER A 122 -1.00 -3.30 2.35
CA SER A 122 -0.31 -4.52 2.74
C SER A 122 1.16 -4.51 2.32
N MET A 123 1.48 -4.06 1.10
CA MET A 123 2.84 -4.01 0.56
C MET A 123 3.71 -2.96 1.25
N VAL A 124 3.17 -1.78 1.54
CA VAL A 124 3.90 -0.73 2.27
C VAL A 124 4.31 -1.22 3.65
N TYR A 125 3.41 -1.88 4.37
CA TYR A 125 3.72 -2.41 5.70
C TYR A 125 4.52 -3.72 5.66
N ALA A 126 4.43 -4.53 4.60
CA ALA A 126 5.36 -5.63 4.39
C ALA A 126 6.81 -5.11 4.24
N GLY A 127 7.00 -4.03 3.46
CA GLY A 127 8.28 -3.33 3.35
C GLY A 127 8.79 -2.84 4.71
N LYS A 128 7.93 -2.22 5.52
CA LYS A 128 8.25 -1.81 6.90
C LYS A 128 8.71 -2.98 7.76
N ILE A 129 8.01 -4.10 7.72
CA ILE A 129 8.32 -5.30 8.49
C ILE A 129 9.66 -5.90 8.05
N ILE A 130 9.91 -5.99 6.74
CA ILE A 130 11.18 -6.46 6.17
C ILE A 130 12.35 -5.62 6.70
N LYS A 131 12.19 -4.30 6.71
CA LYS A 131 13.21 -3.37 7.23
C LYS A 131 13.43 -3.54 8.73
N ASP A 132 12.38 -3.62 9.52
CA ASP A 132 12.45 -3.80 10.98
C ASP A 132 13.14 -5.10 11.39
N LEU A 133 12.97 -6.14 10.61
CA LEU A 133 13.58 -7.44 10.84
C LEU A 133 15.00 -7.55 10.28
N GLY A 134 15.49 -6.50 9.60
CA GLY A 134 16.83 -6.45 9.02
C GLY A 134 17.03 -7.49 7.92
N LEU A 135 16.06 -7.63 7.01
CA LEU A 135 16.05 -8.61 5.91
C LEU A 135 16.50 -7.99 4.57
N THR A 136 17.15 -6.84 4.61
CA THR A 136 17.48 -6.07 3.40
C THR A 136 18.83 -6.39 2.78
N ASP A 137 19.68 -7.20 3.42
CA ASP A 137 21.08 -7.40 3.00
C ASP A 137 21.21 -8.06 1.60
N ALA A 138 20.28 -8.93 1.21
CA ALA A 138 20.34 -9.67 -0.04
C ALA A 138 19.42 -9.10 -1.13
N TYR A 139 18.51 -8.18 -0.78
CA TYR A 139 17.42 -7.77 -1.66
C TYR A 139 17.32 -6.24 -1.77
N THR A 140 16.85 -5.81 -2.94
CA THR A 140 16.23 -4.50 -3.14
C THR A 140 14.75 -4.76 -3.36
N LEU A 141 13.91 -4.22 -2.48
CA LEU A 141 12.45 -4.30 -2.61
C LEU A 141 11.94 -3.02 -3.24
N LEU A 142 11.18 -3.15 -4.32
CA LEU A 142 10.37 -2.08 -4.90
C LEU A 142 8.90 -2.33 -4.55
N VAL A 143 8.24 -1.27 -4.10
CA VAL A 143 6.77 -1.21 -3.96
C VAL A 143 6.30 -0.11 -4.89
N THR A 144 5.51 -0.47 -5.89
CA THR A 144 4.98 0.46 -6.88
C THR A 144 3.49 0.62 -6.73
N GLY A 145 3.01 1.86 -6.90
CA GLY A 145 1.61 2.18 -7.06
C GLY A 145 1.41 2.73 -8.46
N THR A 146 0.74 1.97 -9.31
CA THR A 146 0.53 2.31 -10.72
C THR A 146 -0.78 3.05 -10.91
N VAL A 147 -0.78 3.99 -11.88
CA VAL A 147 -1.94 4.80 -12.24
C VAL A 147 -2.59 4.25 -13.50
N GLN A 148 -3.88 4.56 -13.72
CA GLN A 148 -4.63 4.29 -14.96
C GLN A 148 -4.71 2.80 -15.34
N GLU A 149 -4.90 1.91 -14.37
CA GLU A 149 -5.11 0.48 -14.65
C GLU A 149 -6.55 0.19 -15.08
N GLU A 150 -7.50 0.84 -14.41
CA GLU A 150 -8.94 0.56 -14.55
C GLU A 150 -9.55 1.09 -15.85
N ASP A 151 -8.98 2.16 -16.40
CA ASP A 151 -9.52 2.85 -17.58
C ASP A 151 -8.38 3.20 -18.57
N CYS A 152 -7.73 2.15 -19.04
CA CYS A 152 -6.62 2.25 -19.99
C CYS A 152 -7.04 2.06 -21.46
#